data_e452097cf1ffc5eeb33ad6193630b48d
#
_entry.id   e452097cf1ffc5eeb33ad6193630b48d
#
_cell.length_a   1.000
_cell.length_b   1.000
_cell.length_c   1.000
_cell.angle_alpha   90.00
_cell.angle_beta   90.00
_cell.angle_gamma   90.00
#
_symmetry.space_group_name_H-M   'P 1'
#
loop_
_entity.id
_entity.type
_entity.pdbx_description
1 polymer ?
#
loop_
_entity_poly.entity_id
_entity_poly.type
_entity_poly.pdbx_seq_one_letter_code
_entity_poly.pdbx_strand_id
1 'polypeptide(L)'
;LAFLFTVTISQAQKVAVVDVQKVFDGYQKVKEARERLDKSKKIAMEELEIFRAEMEKIVKELKEMEEKIKNPNIDSTALRSKYQEKVEKAKVKQEDMVSYDKRAKATIAQRQRNLLVEHLEDIRGAVKRVAAAKKFDLILNSS
;
A
#
# COMPACT_ATOMS: atom_id res chain seq x y z
N LEU A 1 -6.20 -58.04 -52.14
CA LEU A 1 -6.64 -56.71 -51.76
C LEU A 1 -6.36 -56.52 -50.25
N ALA A 2 -5.24 -55.86 -49.84
CA ALA A 2 -4.90 -55.62 -48.47
C ALA A 2 -5.56 -54.28 -48.00
N PHE A 3 -6.47 -54.34 -47.01
CA PHE A 3 -7.08 -53.22 -46.38
C PHE A 3 -6.17 -52.71 -45.27
N LEU A 4 -5.50 -51.57 -45.47
CA LEU A 4 -4.76 -50.87 -44.40
C LEU A 4 -5.76 -50.14 -43.49
N PHE A 5 -5.98 -50.67 -42.29
CA PHE A 5 -6.69 -49.95 -41.23
C PHE A 5 -5.75 -48.94 -40.60
N THR A 6 -5.90 -47.64 -40.92
CA THR A 6 -5.25 -46.55 -40.21
C THR A 6 -6.01 -46.28 -38.90
N VAL A 7 -5.49 -46.73 -37.78
CA VAL A 7 -6.02 -46.37 -36.44
C VAL A 7 -5.52 -44.97 -36.12
N THR A 8 -6.40 -43.97 -36.25
CA THR A 8 -6.15 -42.62 -35.74
C THR A 8 -6.29 -42.62 -34.23
N ILE A 9 -5.16 -42.59 -33.50
CA ILE A 9 -5.15 -42.43 -32.05
C ILE A 9 -5.49 -40.95 -31.77
N SER A 10 -6.76 -40.68 -31.46
CA SER A 10 -7.18 -39.38 -30.93
C SER A 10 -6.65 -39.27 -29.48
N GLN A 11 -5.61 -38.50 -29.27
CA GLN A 11 -5.18 -38.15 -27.91
C GLN A 11 -6.19 -37.14 -27.36
N ALA A 12 -6.97 -37.54 -26.38
CA ALA A 12 -7.84 -36.66 -25.64
C ALA A 12 -6.98 -35.64 -24.87
N GLN A 13 -7.10 -34.35 -25.19
CA GLN A 13 -6.42 -33.27 -24.47
C GLN A 13 -6.87 -33.21 -23.01
N LYS A 14 -5.90 -33.25 -22.11
CA LYS A 14 -6.15 -33.10 -20.66
C LYS A 14 -6.24 -31.63 -20.31
N VAL A 15 -7.44 -31.15 -20.01
CA VAL A 15 -7.72 -29.77 -19.59
C VAL A 15 -7.97 -29.73 -18.10
N ALA A 16 -7.43 -28.72 -17.43
CA ALA A 16 -7.70 -28.41 -16.02
C ALA A 16 -8.20 -26.97 -15.89
N VAL A 17 -8.90 -26.70 -14.79
CA VAL A 17 -9.37 -25.36 -14.42
C VAL A 17 -8.78 -24.97 -13.08
N VAL A 18 -8.29 -23.76 -12.95
CA VAL A 18 -7.80 -23.16 -11.69
C VAL A 18 -8.48 -21.82 -11.47
N ASP A 19 -8.91 -21.59 -10.23
CA ASP A 19 -9.37 -20.29 -9.76
C ASP A 19 -8.16 -19.59 -9.11
N VAL A 20 -7.47 -18.76 -9.90
CA VAL A 20 -6.26 -18.05 -9.46
C VAL A 20 -6.58 -17.09 -8.32
N GLN A 21 -7.75 -16.44 -8.32
CA GLN A 21 -8.15 -15.54 -7.24
C GLN A 21 -8.31 -16.30 -5.92
N LYS A 22 -8.95 -17.45 -5.95
CA LYS A 22 -9.16 -18.29 -4.75
C LYS A 22 -7.84 -18.83 -4.21
N VAL A 23 -6.92 -19.23 -5.10
CA VAL A 23 -5.58 -19.65 -4.70
C VAL A 23 -4.83 -18.49 -4.07
N PHE A 24 -4.87 -17.30 -4.67
CA PHE A 24 -4.23 -16.08 -4.16
C PHE A 24 -4.74 -15.71 -2.77
N ASP A 25 -6.04 -15.68 -2.56
CA ASP A 25 -6.65 -15.33 -1.26
C ASP A 25 -6.38 -16.38 -0.17
N GLY A 26 -6.20 -17.64 -0.57
CA GLY A 26 -5.83 -18.75 0.32
C GLY A 26 -4.33 -18.85 0.62
N TYR A 27 -3.47 -18.20 -0.18
CA TYR A 27 -2.02 -18.36 -0.07
C TYR A 27 -1.47 -17.69 1.18
N GLN A 28 -0.78 -18.46 2.04
CA GLN A 28 -0.31 -17.99 3.34
C GLN A 28 0.61 -16.78 3.25
N LYS A 29 1.53 -16.74 2.29
CA LYS A 29 2.41 -15.58 2.08
C LYS A 29 1.66 -14.30 1.70
N VAL A 30 0.55 -14.43 0.97
CA VAL A 30 -0.33 -13.28 0.65
C VAL A 30 -0.98 -12.74 1.92
N LYS A 31 -1.47 -13.61 2.80
CA LYS A 31 -2.06 -13.19 4.08
C LYS A 31 -1.04 -12.44 4.95
N GLU A 32 0.15 -12.99 5.11
CA GLU A 32 1.24 -12.36 5.85
C GLU A 32 1.69 -11.02 5.23
N ALA A 33 1.73 -10.93 3.91
CA ALA A 33 2.08 -9.69 3.21
C ALA A 33 0.99 -8.62 3.36
N ARG A 34 -0.31 -9.02 3.34
CA ARG A 34 -1.44 -8.13 3.65
C ARG A 34 -1.36 -7.59 5.08
N GLU A 35 -1.09 -8.44 6.06
CA GLU A 35 -0.91 -8.02 7.45
C GLU A 35 0.22 -7.01 7.63
N ARG A 36 1.37 -7.25 6.97
CA ARG A 36 2.49 -6.29 6.97
C ARG A 36 2.12 -4.97 6.30
N LEU A 37 1.34 -5.01 5.23
CA LEU A 37 0.84 -3.82 4.55
C LEU A 37 -0.12 -3.03 5.45
N ASP A 38 -1.04 -3.69 6.14
CA ASP A 38 -1.99 -3.05 7.02
C ASP A 38 -1.32 -2.45 8.27
N LYS A 39 -0.31 -3.14 8.83
CA LYS A 39 0.55 -2.55 9.87
C LYS A 39 1.26 -1.28 9.39
N SER A 40 1.78 -1.29 8.14
CA SER A 40 2.43 -0.11 7.57
C SER A 40 1.45 1.06 7.37
N LYS A 41 0.22 0.78 6.94
CA LYS A 41 -0.85 1.80 6.83
C LYS A 41 -1.18 2.38 8.20
N LYS A 42 -1.34 1.52 9.22
CA LYS A 42 -1.65 1.95 10.59
C LYS A 42 -0.57 2.88 11.14
N ILE A 43 0.71 2.49 11.02
CA ILE A 43 1.84 3.32 11.46
C ILE A 43 1.84 4.67 10.75
N ALA A 44 1.59 4.71 9.43
CA ALA A 44 1.54 5.96 8.69
C ALA A 44 0.37 6.86 9.14
N MET A 45 -0.78 6.29 9.48
CA MET A 45 -1.92 7.04 10.01
C MET A 45 -1.64 7.59 11.41
N GLU A 46 -1.03 6.81 12.29
CA GLU A 46 -0.64 7.22 13.64
C GLU A 46 0.36 8.38 13.59
N GLU A 47 1.34 8.33 12.70
CA GLU A 47 2.32 9.41 12.52
C GLU A 47 1.66 10.70 11.99
N LEU A 48 0.74 10.60 11.04
CA LEU A 48 -0.02 11.74 10.55
C LEU A 48 -0.89 12.36 11.66
N GLU A 49 -1.42 11.56 12.56
CA GLU A 49 -2.20 12.07 13.70
C GLU A 49 -1.32 12.84 14.69
N ILE A 50 -0.08 12.37 14.91
CA ILE A 50 0.92 13.11 15.70
C ILE A 50 1.20 14.48 15.07
N PHE A 51 1.44 14.54 13.75
CA PHE A 51 1.63 15.80 13.04
C PHE A 51 0.44 16.76 13.22
N ARG A 52 -0.80 16.24 13.14
CA ARG A 52 -2.02 17.04 13.34
C ARG A 52 -2.11 17.61 14.75
N ALA A 53 -1.89 16.76 15.76
CA ALA A 53 -1.93 17.19 17.15
C ALA A 53 -0.87 18.27 17.46
N GLU A 54 0.34 18.13 16.90
CA GLU A 54 1.38 19.16 17.03
C GLU A 54 1.00 20.46 16.34
N MET A 55 0.40 20.38 15.14
CA MET A 55 -0.10 21.57 14.43
C MET A 55 -1.22 22.26 15.19
N GLU A 56 -2.17 21.53 15.74
CA GLU A 56 -3.25 22.10 16.58
C GLU A 56 -2.69 22.85 17.79
N LYS A 57 -1.67 22.29 18.46
CA LYS A 57 -0.97 22.97 19.55
C LYS A 57 -0.31 24.26 19.10
N ILE A 58 0.40 24.24 17.97
CA ILE A 58 1.04 25.44 17.42
C ILE A 58 -0.01 26.51 17.09
N VAL A 59 -1.12 26.14 16.44
CA VAL A 59 -2.21 27.05 16.08
C VAL A 59 -2.83 27.68 17.34
N LYS A 60 -3.04 26.89 18.41
CA LYS A 60 -3.56 27.40 19.68
C LYS A 60 -2.59 28.43 20.30
N GLU A 61 -1.31 28.11 20.35
CA GLU A 61 -0.29 29.01 20.90
C GLU A 61 -0.15 30.30 20.05
N LEU A 62 -0.28 30.21 18.73
CA LEU A 62 -0.30 31.39 17.84
C LEU A 62 -1.50 32.31 18.13
N LYS A 63 -2.70 31.74 18.33
CA LYS A 63 -3.89 32.50 18.71
C LYS A 63 -3.72 33.24 20.04
N GLU A 64 -3.19 32.55 21.06
CA GLU A 64 -2.90 33.12 22.36
C GLU A 64 -1.87 34.28 22.28
N MET A 65 -0.84 34.13 21.44
CA MET A 65 0.14 35.17 21.17
C MET A 65 -0.51 36.38 20.44
N GLU A 66 -1.35 36.11 19.46
CA GLU A 66 -2.06 37.15 18.70
C GLU A 66 -2.94 38.02 19.62
N GLU A 67 -3.71 37.39 20.51
CA GLU A 67 -4.52 38.12 21.50
C GLU A 67 -3.68 39.00 22.44
N LYS A 68 -2.51 38.50 22.87
CA LYS A 68 -1.59 39.32 23.69
C LYS A 68 -0.97 40.46 22.90
N ILE A 69 -0.66 40.27 21.60
CA ILE A 69 -0.11 41.33 20.74
C ILE A 69 -1.13 42.44 20.48
N LYS A 70 -2.42 42.11 20.44
CA LYS A 70 -3.50 43.08 20.26
C LYS A 70 -3.78 43.94 21.50
N ASN A 71 -3.29 43.53 22.69
CA ASN A 71 -3.52 44.25 23.93
C ASN A 71 -2.60 45.47 24.00
N PRO A 72 -3.15 46.71 24.02
CA PRO A 72 -2.35 47.94 24.02
C PRO A 72 -1.53 48.18 25.29
N ASN A 73 -1.83 47.44 26.37
CA ASN A 73 -1.15 47.56 27.65
C ASN A 73 0.07 46.65 27.78
N ILE A 74 0.40 45.88 26.73
CA ILE A 74 1.52 44.93 26.72
C ILE A 74 2.57 45.41 25.72
N ASP A 75 3.84 45.50 26.15
CA ASP A 75 4.94 45.65 25.20
C ASP A 75 5.09 44.35 24.38
N SER A 76 4.63 44.46 23.14
CA SER A 76 4.55 43.26 22.26
C SER A 76 5.77 43.06 21.34
N THR A 77 6.84 43.88 21.47
CA THR A 77 7.98 43.84 20.54
C THR A 77 8.65 42.49 20.49
N ALA A 78 9.07 41.95 21.65
CA ALA A 78 9.66 40.61 21.73
C ALA A 78 8.66 39.49 21.41
N LEU A 79 7.36 39.70 21.70
CA LEU A 79 6.31 38.73 21.42
C LEU A 79 6.03 38.60 19.91
N ARG A 80 6.10 39.71 19.17
CA ARG A 80 5.98 39.70 17.69
C ARG A 80 7.08 38.90 17.02
N SER A 81 8.33 39.01 17.49
CA SER A 81 9.43 38.21 16.98
C SER A 81 9.19 36.71 17.22
N LYS A 82 8.80 36.31 18.43
CA LYS A 82 8.45 34.93 18.76
C LYS A 82 7.25 34.42 17.97
N TYR A 83 6.27 35.27 17.71
CA TYR A 83 5.12 34.91 16.87
C TYR A 83 5.57 34.59 15.45
N GLN A 84 6.43 35.43 14.84
CA GLN A 84 6.96 35.19 13.50
C GLN A 84 7.78 33.89 13.41
N GLU A 85 8.67 33.66 14.40
CA GLU A 85 9.41 32.39 14.49
C GLU A 85 8.48 31.18 14.56
N LYS A 86 7.39 31.30 15.33
CA LYS A 86 6.43 30.20 15.49
C LYS A 86 5.59 29.99 14.22
N VAL A 87 5.25 31.04 13.49
CA VAL A 87 4.61 30.94 12.18
C VAL A 87 5.52 30.20 11.20
N GLU A 88 6.82 30.51 11.20
CA GLU A 88 7.76 29.82 10.32
C GLU A 88 7.91 28.33 10.68
N LYS A 89 7.99 28.02 11.98
CA LYS A 89 7.96 26.62 12.46
C LYS A 89 6.69 25.88 12.04
N ALA A 90 5.53 26.56 12.06
CA ALA A 90 4.27 25.99 11.60
C ALA A 90 4.30 25.64 10.11
N LYS A 91 4.87 26.52 9.27
CA LYS A 91 5.00 26.26 7.83
C LYS A 91 5.88 25.06 7.56
N VAL A 92 7.08 25.00 8.17
CA VAL A 92 8.00 23.86 8.04
C VAL A 92 7.29 22.56 8.46
N LYS A 93 6.59 22.59 9.61
CA LYS A 93 5.85 21.43 10.09
C LYS A 93 4.74 20.98 9.15
N GLN A 94 4.04 21.93 8.53
CA GLN A 94 3.03 21.67 7.51
C GLN A 94 3.66 21.00 6.27
N GLU A 95 4.80 21.49 5.81
CA GLU A 95 5.54 20.93 4.68
C GLU A 95 6.03 19.51 4.97
N ASP A 96 6.54 19.29 6.18
CA ASP A 96 6.98 17.97 6.64
C ASP A 96 5.82 16.97 6.66
N MET A 97 4.64 17.36 7.17
CA MET A 97 3.44 16.53 7.17
C MET A 97 3.00 16.16 5.75
N VAL A 98 2.93 17.14 4.84
CA VAL A 98 2.56 16.89 3.44
C VAL A 98 3.56 15.97 2.75
N SER A 99 4.86 16.21 2.97
CA SER A 99 5.94 15.39 2.44
C SER A 99 5.89 13.95 2.97
N TYR A 100 5.63 13.78 4.26
CA TYR A 100 5.45 12.47 4.88
C TYR A 100 4.25 11.73 4.29
N ASP A 101 3.07 12.36 4.21
CA ASP A 101 1.86 11.76 3.63
C ASP A 101 2.10 11.27 2.20
N LYS A 102 2.74 12.10 1.37
CA LYS A 102 3.09 11.73 0.00
C LYS A 102 4.02 10.51 -0.07
N ARG A 103 5.09 10.50 0.75
CA ARG A 103 6.03 9.36 0.81
C ARG A 103 5.37 8.09 1.34
N ALA A 104 4.56 8.19 2.39
CA ALA A 104 3.85 7.07 2.98
C ALA A 104 2.89 6.41 1.97
N LYS A 105 2.07 7.23 1.29
CA LYS A 105 1.17 6.77 0.22
C LYS A 105 1.91 6.08 -0.93
N ALA A 106 3.01 6.66 -1.39
CA ALA A 106 3.83 6.08 -2.46
C ALA A 106 4.43 4.73 -2.05
N THR A 107 4.95 4.63 -0.82
CA THR A 107 5.53 3.40 -0.27
C THR A 107 4.46 2.30 -0.12
N ILE A 108 3.28 2.64 0.41
CA ILE A 108 2.17 1.70 0.57
C ILE A 108 1.69 1.20 -0.79
N ALA A 109 1.52 2.10 -1.77
CA ALA A 109 1.13 1.74 -3.13
C ALA A 109 2.16 0.83 -3.81
N GLN A 110 3.46 1.09 -3.61
CA GLN A 110 4.52 0.25 -4.14
C GLN A 110 4.52 -1.15 -3.51
N ARG A 111 4.36 -1.24 -2.18
CA ARG A 111 4.27 -2.52 -1.47
C ARG A 111 3.05 -3.33 -1.93
N GLN A 112 1.92 -2.66 -2.18
CA GLN A 112 0.71 -3.31 -2.68
C GLN A 112 0.91 -3.88 -4.09
N ARG A 113 1.58 -3.13 -4.98
CA ARG A 113 1.93 -3.63 -6.32
C ARG A 113 2.88 -4.83 -6.26
N ASN A 114 3.93 -4.72 -5.44
CA ASN A 114 4.91 -5.79 -5.28
C ASN A 114 4.25 -7.08 -4.75
N LEU A 115 3.35 -6.96 -3.76
CA LEU A 115 2.57 -8.08 -3.24
C LEU A 115 1.81 -8.80 -4.36
N LEU A 116 1.11 -8.06 -5.21
CA LEU A 116 0.36 -8.64 -6.32
C LEU A 116 1.29 -9.35 -7.32
N VAL A 117 2.34 -8.67 -7.77
CA VAL A 117 3.25 -9.21 -8.80
C VAL A 117 3.97 -10.45 -8.30
N GLU A 118 4.60 -10.37 -7.12
CA GLU A 118 5.40 -11.45 -6.55
C GLU A 118 4.58 -12.70 -6.33
N HIS A 119 3.42 -12.55 -5.70
CA HIS A 119 2.62 -13.74 -5.35
C HIS A 119 1.81 -14.31 -6.51
N LEU A 120 1.44 -13.51 -7.51
CA LEU A 120 0.88 -14.03 -8.75
C LEU A 120 1.92 -14.82 -9.54
N GLU A 121 3.20 -14.39 -9.56
CA GLU A 121 4.28 -15.19 -10.17
C GLU A 121 4.55 -16.49 -9.41
N ASP A 122 4.53 -16.48 -8.09
CA ASP A 122 4.62 -17.70 -7.26
C ASP A 122 3.52 -18.71 -7.62
N ILE A 123 2.27 -18.22 -7.71
CA ILE A 123 1.10 -19.05 -8.06
C ILE A 123 1.22 -19.58 -9.48
N ARG A 124 1.59 -18.73 -10.44
CA ARG A 124 1.81 -19.13 -11.83
C ARG A 124 2.87 -20.22 -11.94
N GLY A 125 3.98 -20.07 -11.20
CA GLY A 125 5.04 -21.08 -11.12
C GLY A 125 4.54 -22.41 -10.53
N ALA A 126 3.72 -22.36 -9.47
CA ALA A 126 3.11 -23.54 -8.88
C ALA A 126 2.14 -24.24 -9.85
N VAL A 127 1.28 -23.50 -10.53
CA VAL A 127 0.36 -24.03 -11.54
C VAL A 127 1.11 -24.72 -12.67
N LYS A 128 2.20 -24.11 -13.18
CA LYS A 128 3.05 -24.72 -14.22
C LYS A 128 3.66 -26.06 -13.77
N ARG A 129 4.17 -26.12 -12.51
CA ARG A 129 4.72 -27.37 -11.97
C ARG A 129 3.67 -28.47 -11.86
N VAL A 130 2.48 -28.13 -11.36
CA VAL A 130 1.35 -29.08 -11.26
C VAL A 130 0.90 -29.56 -12.65
N ALA A 131 0.82 -28.66 -13.62
CA ALA A 131 0.47 -28.96 -14.99
C ALA A 131 1.42 -29.99 -15.60
N ALA A 132 2.72 -29.75 -15.48
CA ALA A 132 3.77 -30.62 -15.98
C ALA A 132 3.71 -32.01 -15.28
N ALA A 133 3.61 -32.04 -13.95
CA ALA A 133 3.55 -33.28 -13.17
C ALA A 133 2.33 -34.14 -13.52
N LYS A 134 1.18 -33.51 -13.76
CA LYS A 134 -0.09 -34.19 -14.08
C LYS A 134 -0.33 -34.38 -15.59
N LYS A 135 0.58 -33.86 -16.41
CA LYS A 135 0.49 -33.90 -17.89
C LYS A 135 -0.82 -33.29 -18.41
N PHE A 136 -1.16 -32.08 -17.91
CA PHE A 136 -2.22 -31.28 -18.48
C PHE A 136 -1.71 -30.51 -19.70
N ASP A 137 -2.49 -30.53 -20.78
CA ASP A 137 -2.18 -29.84 -22.04
C ASP A 137 -2.63 -28.39 -22.01
N LEU A 138 -3.66 -28.10 -21.22
CA LEU A 138 -4.24 -26.75 -21.10
C LEU A 138 -4.74 -26.51 -19.67
N ILE A 139 -4.47 -25.33 -19.13
CA ILE A 139 -5.05 -24.85 -17.88
C ILE A 139 -5.80 -23.56 -18.13
N LEU A 140 -7.08 -23.54 -17.76
CA LEU A 140 -7.96 -22.39 -17.84
C LEU A 140 -8.07 -21.72 -16.48
N ASN A 141 -8.10 -20.40 -16.45
CA ASN A 141 -8.45 -19.63 -15.24
C ASN A 141 -9.96 -19.38 -15.22
N SER A 142 -10.62 -19.64 -14.09
CA SER A 142 -12.06 -19.48 -13.89
C SER A 142 -12.46 -18.18 -13.20
N SER A 143 -11.46 -17.33 -12.81
CA SER A 143 -11.71 -16.03 -12.13
C SER A 143 -11.71 -14.88 -13.11
#